data_23475a5e02f91b92495aa50e796127b8
#
_entry.id   23475a5e02f91b92495aa50e796127b8
#
_cell.length_a   1.000
_cell.length_b   1.000
_cell.length_c   1.000
_cell.angle_alpha   90.00
_cell.angle_beta   90.00
_cell.angle_gamma   90.00
#
_symmetry.space_group_name_H-M   'P 1'
#
loop_
_entity.id
_entity.type
_entity.pdbx_description
1 polymer ?
#
loop_
_entity_poly.entity_id
_entity_poly.type
_entity_poly.pdbx_seq_one_letter_code
_entity_poly.pdbx_strand_id
1 'polypeptide(L)'
;MKKILVSTILILLSAGTAFCDTAAPAPSDTPAAAVAAPAPKVDTGDTSWVLISAALVMLMTPGLAFFYGGLVRRKNMLSVLMQCLMILCLISLQWVLFGYSLSFGPDHRSLIGGLDWSFLKNVGLAPNADYAPTIPHQLFMMFQMMFAVITPALILGAFAERMKFSAFCVFMLLWATVVYDPVAHWVWGVGGFIRNWGALDFAGGTVVHINAGMTALAAAIVLGRRQGYPNGISPPHNLPFAVLGAALLWFGWFGFNAGSALGAGGLAVSAFTATHIAAATAGIAWATLDWLKHKKPTTLGLITGMVAGLVAITPASGFVTPMGAIWIGIGAGVIPWFAVTHFKNLLGYDDTLDAFGVHGVGGIWGAIATGIFATKTVNPAGADGLLYGNPALLWIQVKAVIITVVYSFVVGIVLLKAVDIVMKLRVSEHEERVGLDLTQHREAAYTIID
;
A
#
# COMPACT_ATOMS: atom_id res chain seq x y z
N MET A 1 -10.21 -16.65 23.76
CA MET A 1 -9.50 -16.18 22.57
C MET A 1 -8.19 -16.92 22.24
N LYS A 2 -7.32 -17.29 23.21
CA LYS A 2 -6.06 -18.00 22.91
C LYS A 2 -6.23 -19.40 22.28
N LYS A 3 -7.30 -20.13 22.56
CA LYS A 3 -7.54 -21.49 22.04
C LYS A 3 -8.13 -21.55 20.62
N ILE A 4 -8.81 -20.51 20.17
CA ILE A 4 -9.42 -20.47 18.82
C ILE A 4 -8.36 -20.14 17.75
N LEU A 5 -7.37 -19.32 18.09
CA LEU A 5 -6.31 -18.93 17.17
C LEU A 5 -5.38 -20.08 16.76
N VAL A 6 -5.12 -21.02 17.68
CA VAL A 6 -4.23 -22.17 17.44
C VAL A 6 -4.91 -23.22 16.56
N SER A 7 -6.20 -23.44 16.70
CA SER A 7 -6.94 -24.43 15.91
C SER A 7 -7.11 -24.02 14.44
N THR A 8 -7.23 -22.74 14.16
CA THR A 8 -7.40 -22.22 12.77
C THR A 8 -6.11 -22.31 11.96
N ILE A 9 -4.95 -22.19 12.63
CA ILE A 9 -3.62 -22.27 11.96
C ILE A 9 -3.27 -23.70 11.56
N LEU A 10 -3.70 -24.70 12.32
CA LEU A 10 -3.42 -26.12 12.02
C LEU A 10 -4.26 -26.68 10.85
N ILE A 11 -5.44 -26.14 10.59
CA ILE A 11 -6.33 -26.57 9.49
C ILE A 11 -5.83 -26.06 8.12
N LEU A 12 -5.09 -24.95 8.08
CA LEU A 12 -4.58 -24.36 6.83
C LEU A 12 -3.27 -25.00 6.31
N LEU A 13 -2.58 -25.79 7.15
CA LEU A 13 -1.31 -26.45 6.78
C LEU A 13 -1.47 -27.86 6.20
N SER A 14 -2.68 -28.43 6.22
CA SER A 14 -2.93 -29.82 5.79
C SER A 14 -3.58 -29.97 4.41
N ALA A 15 -3.85 -28.89 3.68
CA ALA A 15 -4.59 -28.91 2.40
C ALA A 15 -3.71 -28.85 1.13
N GLY A 16 -2.43 -29.12 1.22
CA GLY A 16 -1.45 -28.88 0.15
C GLY A 16 -0.82 -30.12 -0.49
N THR A 17 -1.56 -31.23 -0.72
CA THR A 17 -1.05 -32.30 -1.63
C THR A 17 -2.19 -33.00 -2.35
N ALA A 18 -2.13 -33.01 -3.66
CA ALA A 18 -2.72 -33.88 -4.67
C ALA A 18 -3.64 -33.18 -5.67
N PHE A 19 -3.12 -32.92 -6.83
CA PHE A 19 -3.83 -33.19 -8.10
C PHE A 19 -2.79 -33.37 -9.19
N CYS A 20 -2.67 -34.60 -9.66
CA CYS A 20 -1.95 -35.01 -10.84
C CYS A 20 -2.94 -34.90 -12.01
N ASP A 21 -2.63 -34.11 -13.02
CA ASP A 21 -3.47 -33.95 -14.20
C ASP A 21 -2.85 -34.65 -15.40
N THR A 22 -3.59 -35.57 -15.96
CA THR A 22 -3.27 -36.24 -17.25
C THR A 22 -3.89 -35.44 -18.38
N ALA A 23 -3.06 -34.72 -19.15
CA ALA A 23 -3.49 -33.98 -20.34
C ALA A 23 -3.51 -34.86 -21.56
N ALA A 24 -4.62 -34.80 -22.33
CA ALA A 24 -4.76 -35.36 -23.66
C ALA A 24 -4.07 -34.45 -24.72
N PRO A 25 -3.52 -34.98 -25.80
CA PRO A 25 -2.80 -34.18 -26.80
C PRO A 25 -3.77 -33.39 -27.70
N ALA A 26 -3.48 -32.09 -27.85
CA ALA A 26 -4.17 -31.17 -28.76
C ALA A 26 -3.62 -31.29 -30.20
N PRO A 27 -4.42 -30.93 -31.21
CA PRO A 27 -4.01 -30.98 -32.61
C PRO A 27 -2.96 -29.90 -32.95
N SER A 28 -2.02 -30.27 -33.82
CA SER A 28 -0.93 -29.44 -34.30
C SER A 28 -1.41 -28.36 -35.27
N ASP A 29 -1.54 -27.13 -34.80
CA ASP A 29 -1.58 -25.96 -35.67
C ASP A 29 -0.15 -25.38 -35.82
N THR A 30 0.24 -25.20 -37.06
CA THR A 30 1.53 -24.61 -37.45
C THR A 30 1.61 -23.21 -36.89
N PRO A 31 2.67 -22.83 -36.13
CA PRO A 31 2.75 -21.49 -35.54
C PRO A 31 2.90 -20.45 -36.65
N ALA A 32 1.96 -19.49 -36.72
CA ALA A 32 2.21 -18.24 -37.43
C ALA A 32 3.50 -17.61 -36.85
N ALA A 33 4.42 -17.22 -37.72
CA ALA A 33 5.68 -16.60 -37.33
C ALA A 33 5.39 -15.44 -36.37
N ALA A 34 5.82 -15.59 -35.13
CA ALA A 34 5.70 -14.52 -34.12
C ALA A 34 6.48 -13.31 -34.64
N VAL A 35 5.78 -12.21 -34.89
CA VAL A 35 6.42 -10.93 -35.20
C VAL A 35 7.27 -10.59 -33.97
N ALA A 36 8.58 -10.55 -34.13
CA ALA A 36 9.51 -10.22 -33.06
C ALA A 36 9.10 -8.87 -32.46
N ALA A 37 8.94 -8.83 -31.16
CA ALA A 37 8.66 -7.57 -30.47
C ALA A 37 9.76 -6.54 -30.82
N PRO A 38 9.40 -5.26 -31.06
CA PRO A 38 10.37 -4.25 -31.39
C PRO A 38 11.43 -4.15 -30.27
N ALA A 39 12.68 -3.95 -30.64
CA ALA A 39 13.78 -3.82 -29.68
C ALA A 39 13.48 -2.67 -28.69
N PRO A 40 13.77 -2.84 -27.39
CA PRO A 40 13.57 -1.81 -26.38
C PRO A 40 14.24 -0.49 -26.76
N LYS A 41 13.49 0.60 -26.77
CA LYS A 41 13.97 1.93 -27.14
C LYS A 41 13.41 2.99 -26.23
N VAL A 42 14.28 3.84 -25.68
CA VAL A 42 13.85 4.96 -24.84
C VAL A 42 12.92 5.90 -25.63
N ASP A 43 11.71 6.10 -25.08
CA ASP A 43 10.74 7.12 -25.51
C ASP A 43 10.82 8.31 -24.57
N THR A 44 10.90 9.52 -25.12
CA THR A 44 11.07 10.75 -24.33
C THR A 44 9.78 11.18 -23.62
N GLY A 45 8.61 10.90 -24.21
CA GLY A 45 7.32 11.18 -23.61
C GLY A 45 7.07 10.28 -22.39
N ASP A 46 7.28 8.96 -22.55
CA ASP A 46 7.16 7.99 -21.47
C ASP A 46 8.16 8.29 -20.34
N THR A 47 9.41 8.60 -20.71
CA THR A 47 10.45 8.98 -19.74
C THR A 47 10.06 10.23 -18.96
N SER A 48 9.57 11.27 -19.62
CA SER A 48 9.13 12.51 -18.97
C SER A 48 7.95 12.26 -18.02
N TRP A 49 6.98 11.45 -18.47
CA TRP A 49 5.83 11.08 -17.65
C TRP A 49 6.24 10.32 -16.38
N VAL A 50 7.10 9.33 -16.50
CA VAL A 50 7.52 8.52 -15.36
C VAL A 50 8.45 9.30 -14.42
N LEU A 51 9.31 10.22 -14.92
CA LEU A 51 10.09 11.13 -14.09
C LEU A 51 9.20 12.00 -13.19
N ILE A 52 8.19 12.66 -13.79
CA ILE A 52 7.28 13.49 -13.00
C ILE A 52 6.41 12.62 -12.07
N SER A 53 6.00 11.43 -12.51
CA SER A 53 5.25 10.49 -11.68
C SER A 53 6.05 10.04 -10.46
N ALA A 54 7.34 9.75 -10.59
CA ALA A 54 8.22 9.42 -9.47
C ALA A 54 8.29 10.59 -8.46
N ALA A 55 8.43 11.83 -8.94
CA ALA A 55 8.43 13.02 -8.10
C ALA A 55 7.07 13.24 -7.40
N LEU A 56 5.96 12.98 -8.09
CA LEU A 56 4.61 13.05 -7.51
C LEU A 56 4.41 12.01 -6.40
N VAL A 57 4.89 10.77 -6.58
CA VAL A 57 4.83 9.74 -5.53
C VAL A 57 5.76 10.08 -4.36
N MET A 58 6.95 10.63 -4.61
CA MET A 58 7.81 11.14 -3.54
C MET A 58 7.10 12.19 -2.69
N LEU A 59 6.36 13.11 -3.31
CA LEU A 59 5.59 14.16 -2.64
C LEU A 59 4.51 13.59 -1.69
N MET A 60 4.05 12.36 -1.94
CA MET A 60 3.06 11.72 -1.07
C MET A 60 3.61 11.43 0.33
N THR A 61 4.91 11.17 0.49
CA THR A 61 5.48 10.91 1.82
C THR A 61 5.42 12.15 2.73
N PRO A 62 5.88 13.36 2.34
CA PRO A 62 5.61 14.57 3.13
C PRO A 62 4.11 14.92 3.17
N GLY A 63 3.33 14.62 2.13
CA GLY A 63 1.86 14.76 2.17
C GLY A 63 1.24 13.92 3.27
N LEU A 64 1.65 12.66 3.42
CA LEU A 64 1.24 11.77 4.51
C LEU A 64 1.68 12.30 5.88
N ALA A 65 2.89 12.87 5.96
CA ALA A 65 3.39 13.49 7.18
C ALA A 65 2.49 14.62 7.66
N PHE A 66 1.99 15.47 6.76
CA PHE A 66 1.01 16.52 7.09
C PHE A 66 -0.38 15.94 7.39
N PHE A 67 -0.84 14.94 6.63
CA PHE A 67 -2.11 14.28 6.88
C PHE A 67 -2.15 13.65 8.28
N TYR A 68 -1.20 12.78 8.60
CA TYR A 68 -1.09 12.13 9.90
C TYR A 68 -0.71 13.12 11.01
N GLY A 69 0.24 14.02 10.73
CA GLY A 69 0.69 15.03 11.66
C GLY A 69 -0.43 15.95 12.13
N GLY A 70 -1.35 16.35 11.24
CA GLY A 70 -2.52 17.14 11.61
C GLY A 70 -3.53 16.40 12.48
N LEU A 71 -3.56 15.06 12.43
CA LEU A 71 -4.50 14.22 13.17
C LEU A 71 -4.01 13.84 14.58
N VAL A 72 -2.70 13.75 14.81
CA VAL A 72 -2.14 13.43 16.14
C VAL A 72 -2.26 14.60 17.10
N ARG A 73 -1.95 14.38 18.38
CA ARG A 73 -1.84 15.46 19.38
C ARG A 73 -0.68 16.39 19.04
N ARG A 74 -0.84 17.70 19.27
CA ARG A 74 0.14 18.76 18.97
C ARG A 74 1.59 18.42 19.36
N LYS A 75 1.78 17.76 20.49
CA LYS A 75 3.08 17.37 21.06
C LYS A 75 3.75 16.16 20.40
N ASN A 76 3.16 15.62 19.32
CA ASN A 76 3.66 14.49 18.55
C ASN A 76 3.75 14.79 17.04
N MET A 77 3.55 16.07 16.66
CA MET A 77 3.55 16.49 15.25
C MET A 77 4.92 16.26 14.58
N LEU A 78 6.00 16.77 15.22
CA LEU A 78 7.35 16.62 14.67
C LEU A 78 7.82 15.17 14.65
N SER A 79 7.40 14.37 15.64
CA SER A 79 7.71 12.94 15.65
C SER A 79 7.14 12.22 14.43
N VAL A 80 5.91 12.55 14.01
CA VAL A 80 5.30 12.01 12.79
C VAL A 80 6.05 12.48 11.54
N LEU A 81 6.37 13.78 11.45
CA LEU A 81 7.13 14.32 10.32
C LEU A 81 8.50 13.66 10.23
N MET A 82 9.22 13.57 11.35
CA MET A 82 10.55 12.94 11.42
C MET A 82 10.50 11.48 11.01
N GLN A 83 9.50 10.73 11.43
CA GLN A 83 9.32 9.33 11.03
C GLN A 83 9.10 9.20 9.52
N CYS A 84 8.25 10.02 8.90
CA CYS A 84 8.05 10.01 7.44
C CYS A 84 9.32 10.38 6.68
N LEU A 85 10.04 11.43 7.10
CA LEU A 85 11.29 11.85 6.46
C LEU A 85 12.41 10.81 6.65
N MET A 86 12.49 10.20 7.82
CA MET A 86 13.45 9.13 8.08
C MET A 86 13.19 7.90 7.19
N ILE A 87 11.94 7.52 6.99
CA ILE A 87 11.59 6.44 6.06
C ILE A 87 12.07 6.79 4.64
N LEU A 88 11.81 8.01 4.18
CA LEU A 88 12.24 8.45 2.85
C LEU A 88 13.75 8.26 2.68
N CYS A 89 14.57 8.61 3.67
CA CYS A 89 16.02 8.42 3.63
C CYS A 89 16.43 6.94 3.77
N LEU A 90 15.92 6.27 4.80
CA LEU A 90 16.33 4.93 5.19
C LEU A 90 15.98 3.88 4.13
N ILE A 91 14.76 3.92 3.62
CA ILE A 91 14.29 2.94 2.64
C ILE A 91 14.88 3.22 1.26
N SER A 92 15.13 4.48 0.90
CA SER A 92 15.85 4.79 -0.36
C SER A 92 17.24 4.17 -0.36
N LEU A 93 17.96 4.22 0.77
CA LEU A 93 19.28 3.55 0.89
C LEU A 93 19.15 2.03 0.85
N GLN A 94 18.23 1.44 1.60
CA GLN A 94 17.96 0.00 1.58
C GLN A 94 17.65 -0.48 0.16
N TRP A 95 16.81 0.27 -0.58
CA TRP A 95 16.42 -0.04 -1.94
C TRP A 95 17.60 -0.07 -2.91
N VAL A 96 18.49 0.93 -2.85
CA VAL A 96 19.70 0.99 -3.67
C VAL A 96 20.69 -0.13 -3.31
N LEU A 97 20.83 -0.45 -2.02
CA LEU A 97 21.78 -1.46 -1.57
C LEU A 97 21.36 -2.88 -1.99
N PHE A 98 20.10 -3.24 -1.77
CA PHE A 98 19.61 -4.60 -2.07
C PHE A 98 18.09 -4.74 -2.29
N GLY A 99 17.25 -3.83 -1.80
CA GLY A 99 15.82 -3.96 -1.86
C GLY A 99 15.27 -4.05 -3.28
N TYR A 100 15.80 -3.21 -4.20
CA TYR A 100 15.44 -3.29 -5.61
C TYR A 100 15.75 -4.67 -6.22
N SER A 101 16.91 -5.22 -5.90
CA SER A 101 17.32 -6.54 -6.37
C SER A 101 16.43 -7.64 -5.82
N LEU A 102 16.11 -7.59 -4.53
CA LEU A 102 15.21 -8.56 -3.90
C LEU A 102 13.79 -8.53 -4.46
N SER A 103 13.31 -7.34 -4.87
CA SER A 103 11.97 -7.16 -5.41
C SER A 103 11.86 -7.48 -6.92
N PHE A 104 12.85 -7.06 -7.72
CA PHE A 104 12.77 -7.06 -9.18
C PHE A 104 13.92 -7.79 -9.88
N GLY A 105 14.94 -8.25 -9.15
CA GLY A 105 16.05 -9.03 -9.69
C GLY A 105 15.61 -10.40 -10.24
N PRO A 106 16.53 -11.14 -10.87
CA PRO A 106 16.26 -12.48 -11.36
C PRO A 106 15.61 -13.37 -10.30
N ASP A 107 14.57 -14.09 -10.70
CA ASP A 107 13.72 -14.86 -9.78
C ASP A 107 14.47 -16.01 -9.09
N HIS A 108 14.21 -16.17 -7.80
CA HIS A 108 14.59 -17.31 -7.00
C HIS A 108 13.36 -18.04 -6.45
N ARG A 109 12.98 -19.14 -7.12
CA ARG A 109 11.91 -20.06 -6.71
C ARG A 109 10.53 -19.38 -6.59
N SER A 110 10.27 -18.36 -7.37
CA SER A 110 9.06 -17.54 -7.37
C SER A 110 8.76 -16.80 -6.06
N LEU A 111 9.75 -16.73 -5.14
CA LEU A 111 9.57 -16.17 -3.79
C LEU A 111 10.29 -14.85 -3.58
N ILE A 112 11.42 -14.63 -4.24
CA ILE A 112 12.24 -13.41 -4.05
C ILE A 112 13.17 -13.22 -5.25
N GLY A 113 13.56 -11.99 -5.54
CA GLY A 113 14.62 -11.71 -6.50
C GLY A 113 16.01 -12.03 -5.95
N GLY A 114 16.97 -12.28 -6.86
CA GLY A 114 18.37 -12.48 -6.52
C GLY A 114 19.08 -11.18 -6.12
N LEU A 115 20.39 -11.29 -5.88
CA LEU A 115 21.24 -10.14 -5.51
C LEU A 115 22.00 -9.54 -6.71
N ASP A 116 21.64 -9.92 -7.92
CA ASP A 116 22.35 -9.56 -9.17
C ASP A 116 22.33 -8.05 -9.46
N TRP A 117 21.32 -7.35 -8.94
CA TRP A 117 21.17 -5.90 -9.08
C TRP A 117 21.47 -5.13 -7.79
N SER A 118 22.05 -5.79 -6.79
CA SER A 118 22.46 -5.10 -5.55
C SER A 118 23.46 -4.01 -5.86
N PHE A 119 23.41 -2.89 -5.12
CA PHE A 119 24.18 -1.67 -5.37
C PHE A 119 23.93 -1.08 -6.77
N LEU A 120 22.75 -1.36 -7.36
CA LEU A 120 22.36 -1.01 -8.73
C LEU A 120 23.28 -1.56 -9.82
N LYS A 121 23.98 -2.64 -9.54
CA LYS A 121 24.79 -3.32 -10.56
C LYS A 121 23.87 -3.74 -11.72
N ASN A 122 24.29 -3.47 -12.96
CA ASN A 122 23.53 -3.74 -14.18
C ASN A 122 22.21 -2.98 -14.32
N VAL A 123 21.94 -1.97 -13.48
CA VAL A 123 20.79 -1.06 -13.58
C VAL A 123 21.25 0.23 -14.24
N GLY A 124 21.20 0.27 -15.57
CA GLY A 124 21.74 1.36 -16.39
C GLY A 124 20.65 2.25 -17.01
N LEU A 125 21.04 3.01 -18.03
CA LEU A 125 20.15 3.90 -18.78
C LEU A 125 19.49 3.21 -19.98
N ALA A 126 19.92 2.00 -20.36
CA ALA A 126 19.19 1.19 -21.32
C ALA A 126 17.87 0.67 -20.69
N PRO A 127 16.78 0.57 -21.46
CA PRO A 127 15.53 -0.01 -20.99
C PRO A 127 15.68 -1.47 -20.56
N ASN A 128 14.86 -1.90 -19.61
CA ASN A 128 14.68 -3.32 -19.28
C ASN A 128 13.40 -3.82 -19.96
N ALA A 129 13.55 -4.78 -20.89
CA ALA A 129 12.44 -5.29 -21.70
C ALA A 129 11.35 -5.98 -20.86
N ASP A 130 11.71 -6.60 -19.73
CA ASP A 130 10.79 -7.38 -18.90
C ASP A 130 9.87 -6.50 -18.06
N TYR A 131 10.31 -5.27 -17.73
CA TYR A 131 9.60 -4.36 -16.86
C TYR A 131 9.11 -3.09 -17.56
N ALA A 132 9.98 -2.44 -18.35
CA ALA A 132 9.66 -1.16 -18.95
C ALA A 132 10.51 -0.93 -20.22
N PRO A 133 10.02 -1.36 -21.41
CA PRO A 133 10.80 -1.35 -22.65
C PRO A 133 11.00 0.05 -23.24
N THR A 134 10.31 1.08 -22.74
CA THR A 134 10.33 2.45 -23.30
C THR A 134 10.98 3.49 -22.39
N ILE A 135 11.40 3.12 -21.18
CA ILE A 135 12.06 4.03 -20.24
C ILE A 135 13.39 3.46 -19.73
N PRO A 136 14.36 4.30 -19.31
CA PRO A 136 15.59 3.83 -18.69
C PRO A 136 15.32 2.92 -17.49
N HIS A 137 16.09 1.82 -17.34
CA HIS A 137 15.96 0.91 -16.20
C HIS A 137 16.14 1.62 -14.85
N GLN A 138 17.09 2.58 -14.76
CA GLN A 138 17.22 3.41 -13.57
C GLN A 138 15.96 4.21 -13.23
N LEU A 139 15.21 4.64 -14.22
CA LEU A 139 13.95 5.37 -13.97
C LEU A 139 12.85 4.44 -13.45
N PHE A 140 12.74 3.23 -14.00
CA PHE A 140 11.87 2.20 -13.45
C PHE A 140 12.22 1.91 -11.98
N MET A 141 13.53 1.71 -11.69
CA MET A 141 14.02 1.49 -10.33
C MET A 141 13.64 2.66 -9.40
N MET A 142 13.83 3.92 -9.84
CA MET A 142 13.48 5.11 -9.05
C MET A 142 11.97 5.24 -8.82
N PHE A 143 11.16 4.94 -9.82
CA PHE A 143 9.70 4.95 -9.68
C PHE A 143 9.25 3.90 -8.65
N GLN A 144 9.75 2.68 -8.74
CA GLN A 144 9.45 1.60 -7.78
C GLN A 144 10.00 1.89 -6.37
N MET A 145 11.12 2.61 -6.24
CA MET A 145 11.63 3.08 -4.95
C MET A 145 10.59 3.90 -4.19
N MET A 146 9.83 4.75 -4.88
CA MET A 146 8.84 5.61 -4.22
C MET A 146 7.71 4.79 -3.59
N PHE A 147 7.35 3.64 -4.17
CA PHE A 147 6.41 2.69 -3.58
C PHE A 147 6.99 1.98 -2.35
N ALA A 148 8.26 1.56 -2.43
CA ALA A 148 8.97 0.98 -1.29
C ALA A 148 9.06 1.96 -0.11
N VAL A 149 9.21 3.25 -0.38
CA VAL A 149 9.28 4.32 0.63
C VAL A 149 7.91 4.59 1.27
N ILE A 150 6.87 4.82 0.46
CA ILE A 150 5.57 5.22 1.02
C ILE A 150 4.90 4.09 1.81
N THR A 151 5.11 2.84 1.44
CA THR A 151 4.40 1.70 2.03
C THR A 151 4.64 1.56 3.54
N PRO A 152 5.87 1.53 4.07
CA PRO A 152 6.11 1.50 5.52
C PRO A 152 5.64 2.79 6.22
N ALA A 153 5.60 3.94 5.53
CA ALA A 153 5.08 5.16 6.11
C ALA A 153 3.58 5.06 6.45
N LEU A 154 2.80 4.26 5.71
CA LEU A 154 1.39 4.04 6.02
C LEU A 154 1.19 3.32 7.36
N ILE A 155 2.09 2.39 7.72
CA ILE A 155 2.01 1.61 8.97
C ILE A 155 2.09 2.53 10.20
N LEU A 156 2.85 3.62 10.11
CA LEU A 156 3.04 4.61 11.17
C LEU A 156 1.71 5.09 11.76
N GLY A 157 0.69 5.23 10.95
CA GLY A 157 -0.64 5.64 11.40
C GLY A 157 -1.20 4.78 12.54
N ALA A 158 -0.85 3.51 12.61
CA ALA A 158 -1.38 2.60 13.62
C ALA A 158 -0.78 2.77 15.02
N PHE A 159 0.48 3.20 15.13
CA PHE A 159 1.22 3.30 16.39
C PHE A 159 1.73 4.71 16.72
N ALA A 160 1.30 5.69 15.95
CA ALA A 160 1.62 7.08 16.23
C ALA A 160 1.42 7.42 17.72
N GLU A 161 2.26 8.30 18.25
CA GLU A 161 2.26 8.79 19.63
C GLU A 161 2.83 7.85 20.71
N ARG A 162 3.25 6.59 20.38
CA ARG A 162 3.68 5.63 21.42
C ARG A 162 4.88 4.73 21.07
N MET A 163 5.41 4.76 19.85
CA MET A 163 6.56 3.96 19.45
C MET A 163 7.88 4.74 19.62
N LYS A 164 8.93 4.07 20.15
CA LYS A 164 10.29 4.63 20.20
C LYS A 164 10.83 4.85 18.80
N PHE A 165 11.46 6.00 18.58
CA PHE A 165 12.01 6.33 17.26
C PHE A 165 13.10 5.35 16.79
N SER A 166 14.02 4.95 17.66
CA SER A 166 15.06 3.97 17.32
C SER A 166 14.48 2.60 16.96
N ALA A 167 13.50 2.11 17.71
CA ALA A 167 12.81 0.85 17.41
C ALA A 167 12.00 0.94 16.10
N PHE A 168 11.41 2.08 15.83
CA PHE A 168 10.76 2.39 14.57
C PHE A 168 11.71 2.23 13.37
N CYS A 169 12.91 2.85 13.42
CA CYS A 169 13.88 2.76 12.32
C CYS A 169 14.31 1.32 12.04
N VAL A 170 14.61 0.54 13.10
CA VAL A 170 15.01 -0.87 12.95
C VAL A 170 13.85 -1.71 12.41
N PHE A 171 12.64 -1.53 12.96
CA PHE A 171 11.46 -2.25 12.49
C PHE A 171 11.16 -1.97 11.02
N MET A 172 11.20 -0.70 10.58
CA MET A 172 10.89 -0.34 9.20
C MET A 172 11.91 -0.89 8.20
N LEU A 173 13.20 -0.91 8.57
CA LEU A 173 14.24 -1.50 7.73
C LEU A 173 14.05 -3.02 7.59
N LEU A 174 13.80 -3.73 8.70
CA LEU A 174 13.53 -5.16 8.68
C LEU A 174 12.25 -5.48 7.92
N TRP A 175 11.19 -4.70 8.13
CA TRP A 175 9.91 -4.88 7.48
C TRP A 175 10.00 -4.68 5.96
N ALA A 176 10.68 -3.62 5.51
CA ALA A 176 10.89 -3.40 4.08
C ALA A 176 11.59 -4.61 3.44
N THR A 177 12.65 -5.12 4.08
CA THR A 177 13.44 -6.22 3.56
C THR A 177 12.71 -7.58 3.60
N VAL A 178 12.01 -7.87 4.71
CA VAL A 178 11.43 -9.21 4.95
C VAL A 178 9.97 -9.28 4.51
N VAL A 179 9.25 -8.16 4.43
CA VAL A 179 7.82 -8.16 4.08
C VAL A 179 7.57 -7.48 2.75
N TYR A 180 8.04 -6.23 2.59
CA TYR A 180 7.76 -5.47 1.37
C TYR A 180 8.44 -6.09 0.14
N ASP A 181 9.77 -6.30 0.19
CA ASP A 181 10.53 -6.77 -0.96
C ASP A 181 10.02 -8.13 -1.50
N PRO A 182 9.75 -9.16 -0.63
CA PRO A 182 9.14 -10.40 -1.09
C PRO A 182 7.74 -10.21 -1.70
N VAL A 183 6.85 -9.44 -1.06
CA VAL A 183 5.49 -9.23 -1.58
C VAL A 183 5.51 -8.49 -2.92
N ALA A 184 6.41 -7.51 -3.09
CA ALA A 184 6.62 -6.83 -4.37
C ALA A 184 7.10 -7.79 -5.45
N HIS A 185 8.02 -8.72 -5.12
CA HIS A 185 8.46 -9.77 -6.03
C HIS A 185 7.31 -10.72 -6.42
N TRP A 186 6.52 -11.19 -5.45
CA TRP A 186 5.42 -12.12 -5.72
C TRP A 186 4.40 -11.56 -6.70
N VAL A 187 4.09 -10.26 -6.60
CA VAL A 187 3.00 -9.61 -7.34
C VAL A 187 3.49 -8.94 -8.62
N TRP A 188 4.68 -8.32 -8.59
CA TRP A 188 5.20 -7.51 -9.69
C TRP A 188 6.50 -8.06 -10.30
N GLY A 189 7.30 -8.79 -9.54
CA GLY A 189 8.54 -9.38 -10.02
C GLY A 189 8.30 -10.41 -11.13
N VAL A 190 9.19 -10.44 -12.13
CA VAL A 190 9.17 -11.49 -13.16
C VAL A 190 9.51 -12.82 -12.50
N GLY A 191 8.64 -13.81 -12.66
CA GLY A 191 8.76 -15.10 -11.98
C GLY A 191 7.96 -15.22 -10.68
N GLY A 192 7.52 -14.10 -10.08
CA GLY A 192 6.74 -14.11 -8.84
C GLY A 192 5.46 -14.95 -8.94
N PHE A 193 5.15 -15.75 -7.92
CA PHE A 193 4.08 -16.74 -8.02
C PHE A 193 2.67 -16.13 -8.13
N ILE A 194 2.40 -14.98 -7.47
CA ILE A 194 1.11 -14.28 -7.56
C ILE A 194 0.93 -13.67 -8.96
N ARG A 195 2.02 -13.08 -9.52
CA ARG A 195 2.05 -12.62 -10.90
C ARG A 195 1.77 -13.76 -11.88
N ASN A 196 2.42 -14.91 -11.67
CA ASN A 196 2.25 -16.09 -12.53
C ASN A 196 0.84 -16.69 -12.46
N TRP A 197 0.09 -16.47 -11.37
CA TRP A 197 -1.35 -16.80 -11.32
C TRP A 197 -2.22 -15.89 -12.16
N GLY A 198 -1.70 -14.76 -12.64
CA GLY A 198 -2.45 -13.73 -13.35
C GLY A 198 -3.23 -12.79 -12.46
N ALA A 199 -2.83 -12.63 -11.18
CA ALA A 199 -3.42 -11.62 -10.32
C ALA A 199 -3.14 -10.21 -10.87
N LEU A 200 -4.14 -9.34 -10.79
CA LEU A 200 -4.05 -7.96 -11.24
C LEU A 200 -3.86 -7.02 -10.04
N ASP A 201 -2.75 -6.31 -10.04
CA ASP A 201 -2.48 -5.24 -9.09
C ASP A 201 -1.73 -4.10 -9.80
N PHE A 202 -2.48 -3.13 -10.32
CA PHE A 202 -1.93 -2.11 -11.21
C PHE A 202 -0.89 -1.22 -10.55
N ALA A 203 -1.16 -0.81 -9.32
CA ALA A 203 -0.30 0.14 -8.61
C ALA A 203 -0.10 -0.17 -7.11
N GLY A 204 -0.52 -1.34 -6.59
CA GLY A 204 -0.16 -1.74 -5.23
C GLY A 204 -1.31 -1.85 -4.23
N GLY A 205 -2.50 -2.24 -4.68
CA GLY A 205 -3.57 -2.61 -3.75
C GLY A 205 -3.14 -3.71 -2.79
N THR A 206 -2.46 -4.71 -3.31
CA THR A 206 -1.88 -5.83 -2.56
C THR A 206 -0.53 -5.47 -1.98
N VAL A 207 0.41 -5.02 -2.83
CA VAL A 207 1.81 -4.76 -2.46
C VAL A 207 1.94 -3.62 -1.44
N VAL A 208 1.14 -2.58 -1.57
CA VAL A 208 1.21 -1.38 -0.71
C VAL A 208 0.14 -1.44 0.38
N HIS A 209 -1.15 -1.45 -0.01
CA HIS A 209 -2.22 -1.13 0.94
C HIS A 209 -2.60 -2.30 1.85
N ILE A 210 -2.81 -3.50 1.32
CA ILE A 210 -3.08 -4.69 2.15
C ILE A 210 -1.86 -4.97 3.03
N ASN A 211 -0.67 -4.94 2.45
CA ASN A 211 0.58 -5.21 3.12
C ASN A 211 0.82 -4.27 4.32
N ALA A 212 0.75 -2.95 4.09
CA ALA A 212 0.87 -1.96 5.16
C ALA A 212 -0.29 -2.04 6.17
N GLY A 213 -1.53 -2.18 5.70
CA GLY A 213 -2.71 -2.18 6.56
C GLY A 213 -2.75 -3.39 7.51
N MET A 214 -2.37 -4.58 7.05
CA MET A 214 -2.31 -5.77 7.90
C MET A 214 -1.18 -5.68 8.93
N THR A 215 -0.04 -5.11 8.54
CA THR A 215 1.05 -4.82 9.49
C THR A 215 0.66 -3.73 10.49
N ALA A 216 -0.11 -2.73 10.06
CA ALA A 216 -0.67 -1.71 10.94
C ALA A 216 -1.57 -2.32 12.03
N LEU A 217 -2.44 -3.26 11.67
CA LEU A 217 -3.25 -4.00 12.64
C LEU A 217 -2.37 -4.80 13.61
N ALA A 218 -1.35 -5.50 13.10
CA ALA A 218 -0.38 -6.22 13.92
C ALA A 218 0.32 -5.29 14.92
N ALA A 219 0.76 -4.11 14.46
CA ALA A 219 1.41 -3.11 15.29
C ALA A 219 0.46 -2.52 16.36
N ALA A 220 -0.78 -2.22 16.00
CA ALA A 220 -1.80 -1.76 16.96
C ALA A 220 -2.04 -2.77 18.09
N ILE A 221 -2.05 -4.06 17.77
CA ILE A 221 -2.24 -5.14 18.74
C ILE A 221 -0.99 -5.32 19.62
N VAL A 222 0.21 -5.33 19.02
CA VAL A 222 1.47 -5.61 19.76
C VAL A 222 1.85 -4.46 20.68
N LEU A 223 1.74 -3.19 20.22
CA LEU A 223 2.06 -2.04 21.06
C LEU A 223 0.96 -1.75 22.12
N GLY A 224 -0.25 -2.21 21.90
CA GLY A 224 -1.38 -2.00 22.80
C GLY A 224 -1.97 -0.58 22.70
N ARG A 225 -2.89 -0.26 23.60
CA ARG A 225 -3.66 0.98 23.59
C ARG A 225 -2.85 2.17 24.10
N ARG A 226 -3.09 3.37 23.53
CA ARG A 226 -2.57 4.65 24.07
C ARG A 226 -3.15 4.95 25.45
N GLN A 227 -2.43 5.77 26.23
CA GLN A 227 -2.97 6.27 27.48
C GLN A 227 -4.27 7.02 27.24
N GLY A 228 -5.30 6.68 28.01
CA GLY A 228 -6.62 7.28 27.95
C GLY A 228 -7.56 6.69 26.88
N TYR A 229 -7.10 5.74 26.04
CA TYR A 229 -8.00 5.10 25.08
C TYR A 229 -9.04 4.20 25.77
N PRO A 230 -10.34 4.23 25.36
CA PRO A 230 -10.93 5.02 24.28
C PRO A 230 -11.43 6.42 24.69
N ASN A 231 -11.60 6.71 25.99
CA ASN A 231 -12.39 7.84 26.47
C ASN A 231 -11.60 9.16 26.61
N GLY A 232 -10.28 9.10 26.67
CA GLY A 232 -9.38 10.26 26.86
C GLY A 232 -8.61 10.68 25.61
N ILE A 233 -9.15 10.40 24.40
CA ILE A 233 -8.50 10.76 23.15
C ILE A 233 -8.83 12.21 22.80
N SER A 234 -7.78 13.01 22.57
CA SER A 234 -7.92 14.38 22.09
C SER A 234 -8.34 14.40 20.62
N PRO A 235 -9.17 15.37 20.20
CA PRO A 235 -9.44 15.59 18.78
C PRO A 235 -8.15 15.94 18.01
N PRO A 236 -8.17 15.82 16.66
CA PRO A 236 -7.07 16.27 15.81
C PRO A 236 -6.65 17.71 16.13
N HIS A 237 -5.34 17.96 16.28
CA HIS A 237 -4.89 19.28 16.69
C HIS A 237 -4.89 20.31 15.54
N ASN A 238 -4.80 19.86 14.29
CA ASN A 238 -4.72 20.75 13.13
C ASN A 238 -5.37 20.12 11.88
N LEU A 239 -6.69 20.22 11.79
CA LEU A 239 -7.43 19.74 10.61
C LEU A 239 -7.01 20.42 9.30
N PRO A 240 -6.69 21.74 9.22
CA PRO A 240 -6.14 22.32 8.01
C PRO A 240 -4.90 21.62 7.48
N PHE A 241 -3.96 21.19 8.34
CA PHE A 241 -2.81 20.39 7.91
C PHE A 241 -3.24 19.01 7.42
N ALA A 242 -4.21 18.36 8.04
CA ALA A 242 -4.74 17.10 7.55
C ALA A 242 -5.40 17.26 6.17
N VAL A 243 -6.14 18.35 5.93
CA VAL A 243 -6.72 18.65 4.61
C VAL A 243 -5.62 18.89 3.56
N LEU A 244 -4.59 19.69 3.90
CA LEU A 244 -3.45 19.91 3.02
C LEU A 244 -2.75 18.59 2.68
N GLY A 245 -2.48 17.76 3.69
CA GLY A 245 -1.86 16.44 3.49
C GLY A 245 -2.71 15.54 2.59
N ALA A 246 -4.01 15.47 2.80
CA ALA A 246 -4.93 14.70 1.95
C ALA A 246 -4.95 15.21 0.50
N ALA A 247 -4.89 16.53 0.29
CA ALA A 247 -4.81 17.12 -1.04
C ALA A 247 -3.49 16.78 -1.74
N LEU A 248 -2.35 16.83 -1.03
CA LEU A 248 -1.05 16.43 -1.54
C LEU A 248 -1.00 14.92 -1.87
N LEU A 249 -1.62 14.08 -1.04
CA LEU A 249 -1.79 12.66 -1.31
C LEU A 249 -2.59 12.42 -2.59
N TRP A 250 -3.73 13.09 -2.76
CA TRP A 250 -4.54 12.97 -3.97
C TRP A 250 -3.77 13.41 -5.22
N PHE A 251 -3.11 14.55 -5.14
CA PHE A 251 -2.29 15.06 -6.23
C PHE A 251 -1.17 14.08 -6.61
N GLY A 252 -0.45 13.54 -5.61
CA GLY A 252 0.60 12.55 -5.83
C GLY A 252 0.07 11.23 -6.39
N TRP A 253 -1.18 10.87 -6.08
CA TRP A 253 -1.80 9.62 -6.55
C TRP A 253 -2.02 9.57 -8.06
N PHE A 254 -2.06 10.70 -8.72
CA PHE A 254 -2.03 10.71 -10.19
C PHE A 254 -0.72 10.11 -10.72
N GLY A 255 0.42 10.46 -10.13
CA GLY A 255 1.69 9.80 -10.43
C GLY A 255 1.73 8.34 -9.96
N PHE A 256 1.16 8.06 -8.79
CA PHE A 256 1.11 6.71 -8.22
C PHE A 256 0.38 5.74 -9.16
N ASN A 257 -0.84 6.03 -9.55
CA ASN A 257 -1.66 5.14 -10.38
C ASN A 257 -1.38 5.32 -11.86
N ALA A 258 -1.46 6.53 -12.42
CA ALA A 258 -1.27 6.70 -13.86
C ALA A 258 0.21 6.56 -14.28
N GLY A 259 1.17 6.84 -13.37
CA GLY A 259 2.57 6.52 -13.59
C GLY A 259 2.86 5.03 -13.68
N SER A 260 2.05 4.19 -13.04
CA SER A 260 2.15 2.71 -13.12
C SER A 260 1.80 2.14 -14.49
N ALA A 261 1.27 2.95 -15.41
CA ALA A 261 1.20 2.60 -16.82
C ALA A 261 2.59 2.53 -17.47
N LEU A 262 3.63 3.07 -16.84
CA LEU A 262 5.03 3.16 -17.30
C LEU A 262 5.19 3.82 -18.67
N GLY A 263 4.20 4.61 -19.10
CA GLY A 263 4.18 5.32 -20.37
C GLY A 263 3.06 6.36 -20.42
N ALA A 264 3.18 7.34 -21.32
CA ALA A 264 2.29 8.50 -21.47
C ALA A 264 1.10 8.25 -22.43
N GLY A 265 0.60 7.02 -22.49
CA GLY A 265 -0.46 6.60 -23.41
C GLY A 265 -1.87 6.64 -22.83
N GLY A 266 -2.82 6.07 -23.60
CA GLY A 266 -4.23 5.98 -23.21
C GLY A 266 -4.48 5.25 -21.88
N LEU A 267 -3.63 4.27 -21.53
CA LEU A 267 -3.72 3.55 -20.27
C LEU A 267 -3.44 4.47 -19.06
N ALA A 268 -2.43 5.36 -19.18
CA ALA A 268 -2.15 6.37 -18.15
C ALA A 268 -3.35 7.32 -17.96
N VAL A 269 -3.96 7.78 -19.07
CA VAL A 269 -5.15 8.66 -19.04
C VAL A 269 -6.33 7.94 -18.38
N SER A 270 -6.55 6.67 -18.71
CA SER A 270 -7.62 5.85 -18.09
C SER A 270 -7.41 5.69 -16.59
N ALA A 271 -6.19 5.34 -16.16
CA ALA A 271 -5.84 5.20 -14.75
C ALA A 271 -5.97 6.52 -13.98
N PHE A 272 -5.57 7.65 -14.58
CA PHE A 272 -5.74 8.99 -14.03
C PHE A 272 -7.22 9.31 -13.79
N THR A 273 -8.05 9.04 -14.80
CA THR A 273 -9.50 9.28 -14.75
C THR A 273 -10.17 8.42 -13.68
N ALA A 274 -9.88 7.12 -13.67
CA ALA A 274 -10.44 6.19 -12.67
C ALA A 274 -10.04 6.58 -11.24
N THR A 275 -8.79 7.02 -11.04
CA THR A 275 -8.27 7.48 -9.75
C THR A 275 -9.06 8.68 -9.23
N HIS A 276 -9.27 9.69 -10.06
CA HIS A 276 -10.02 10.89 -9.67
C HIS A 276 -11.48 10.57 -9.33
N ILE A 277 -12.14 9.79 -10.18
CA ILE A 277 -13.56 9.43 -10.01
C ILE A 277 -13.78 8.64 -8.71
N ALA A 278 -12.96 7.63 -8.44
CA ALA A 278 -13.12 6.80 -7.25
C ALA A 278 -12.88 7.60 -5.96
N ALA A 279 -11.86 8.48 -5.94
CA ALA A 279 -11.60 9.35 -4.79
C ALA A 279 -12.78 10.28 -4.49
N ALA A 280 -13.29 10.98 -5.52
CA ALA A 280 -14.42 11.87 -5.39
C ALA A 280 -15.69 11.14 -4.91
N THR A 281 -15.98 9.98 -5.49
CA THR A 281 -17.14 9.16 -5.14
C THR A 281 -17.07 8.65 -3.72
N ALA A 282 -15.89 8.15 -3.29
CA ALA A 282 -15.69 7.65 -1.93
C ALA A 282 -15.80 8.76 -0.88
N GLY A 283 -15.25 9.94 -1.17
CA GLY A 283 -15.40 11.12 -0.31
C GLY A 283 -16.87 11.48 -0.09
N ILE A 284 -17.66 11.54 -1.16
CA ILE A 284 -19.12 11.80 -1.08
C ILE A 284 -19.82 10.70 -0.29
N ALA A 285 -19.54 9.42 -0.54
CA ALA A 285 -20.17 8.30 0.16
C ALA A 285 -19.87 8.35 1.66
N TRP A 286 -18.62 8.56 2.06
CA TRP A 286 -18.22 8.69 3.48
C TRP A 286 -18.90 9.89 4.15
N ALA A 287 -18.83 11.07 3.54
CA ALA A 287 -19.46 12.27 4.08
C ALA A 287 -20.98 12.12 4.21
N THR A 288 -21.63 11.39 3.30
CA THR A 288 -23.06 11.07 3.38
C THR A 288 -23.37 10.18 4.58
N LEU A 289 -22.55 9.15 4.84
CA LEU A 289 -22.74 8.28 6.01
C LEU A 289 -22.54 9.05 7.33
N ASP A 290 -21.50 9.92 7.39
CA ASP A 290 -21.34 10.83 8.54
C ASP A 290 -22.55 11.73 8.74
N TRP A 291 -23.08 12.29 7.65
CA TRP A 291 -24.26 13.15 7.71
C TRP A 291 -25.48 12.40 8.23
N LEU A 292 -25.71 11.20 7.74
CA LEU A 292 -26.84 10.36 8.19
C LEU A 292 -26.70 9.98 9.67
N LYS A 293 -25.48 9.62 10.12
CA LYS A 293 -25.23 9.18 11.49
C LYS A 293 -25.17 10.34 12.49
N HIS A 294 -24.43 11.40 12.15
CA HIS A 294 -24.14 12.52 13.07
C HIS A 294 -24.95 13.78 12.79
N LYS A 295 -25.84 13.76 11.77
CA LYS A 295 -26.67 14.90 11.32
C LYS A 295 -25.84 16.07 10.75
N LYS A 296 -24.54 15.90 10.59
CA LYS A 296 -23.62 16.88 9.99
C LYS A 296 -22.50 16.12 9.26
N PRO A 297 -22.11 16.54 8.05
CA PRO A 297 -20.92 16.03 7.39
C PRO A 297 -19.68 16.55 8.12
N THR A 298 -18.61 15.75 8.14
CA THR A 298 -17.35 16.15 8.75
C THR A 298 -16.26 16.33 7.70
N THR A 299 -15.41 17.36 7.86
CA THR A 299 -14.24 17.54 6.98
C THR A 299 -13.31 16.34 7.10
N LEU A 300 -13.10 15.83 8.32
CA LEU A 300 -12.27 14.64 8.55
C LEU A 300 -12.81 13.42 7.81
N GLY A 301 -14.12 13.16 7.89
CA GLY A 301 -14.76 12.05 7.17
C GLY A 301 -14.64 12.19 5.65
N LEU A 302 -14.84 13.41 5.12
CA LEU A 302 -14.68 13.68 3.69
C LEU A 302 -13.26 13.33 3.21
N ILE A 303 -12.22 13.85 3.85
CA ILE A 303 -10.82 13.59 3.43
C ILE A 303 -10.39 12.15 3.66
N THR A 304 -10.89 11.49 4.71
CA THR A 304 -10.65 10.06 4.95
C THR A 304 -11.31 9.21 3.87
N GLY A 305 -12.54 9.53 3.48
CA GLY A 305 -13.24 8.88 2.38
C GLY A 305 -12.52 9.06 1.03
N MET A 306 -12.00 10.29 0.75
CA MET A 306 -11.19 10.54 -0.44
C MET A 306 -9.97 9.62 -0.48
N VAL A 307 -9.22 9.52 0.61
CA VAL A 307 -8.05 8.63 0.72
C VAL A 307 -8.46 7.16 0.59
N ALA A 308 -9.56 6.73 1.20
CA ALA A 308 -10.07 5.36 1.05
C ALA A 308 -10.42 5.02 -0.41
N GLY A 309 -10.96 5.98 -1.16
CA GLY A 309 -11.23 5.86 -2.60
C GLY A 309 -9.94 5.70 -3.43
N LEU A 310 -8.91 6.49 -3.11
CA LEU A 310 -7.58 6.39 -3.71
C LEU A 310 -6.95 5.01 -3.45
N VAL A 311 -7.05 4.53 -2.22
CA VAL A 311 -6.58 3.19 -1.82
C VAL A 311 -7.27 2.08 -2.63
N ALA A 312 -8.60 2.09 -2.65
CA ALA A 312 -9.38 1.01 -3.26
C ALA A 312 -9.27 0.97 -4.79
N ILE A 313 -9.09 2.13 -5.45
CA ILE A 313 -8.91 2.16 -6.90
C ILE A 313 -7.51 1.74 -7.35
N THR A 314 -6.52 1.79 -6.45
CA THR A 314 -5.11 1.53 -6.76
C THR A 314 -4.86 0.20 -7.51
N PRO A 315 -5.40 -0.96 -7.09
CA PRO A 315 -5.19 -2.20 -7.83
C PRO A 315 -5.95 -2.26 -9.16
N ALA A 316 -7.02 -1.49 -9.30
CA ALA A 316 -7.97 -1.53 -10.39
C ALA A 316 -7.76 -0.44 -11.45
N SER A 317 -7.03 0.64 -11.13
CA SER A 317 -7.05 1.90 -11.88
C SER A 317 -6.72 1.77 -13.37
N GLY A 318 -5.84 0.85 -13.75
CA GLY A 318 -5.50 0.56 -15.14
C GLY A 318 -6.31 -0.58 -15.77
N PHE A 319 -7.40 -1.04 -15.14
CA PHE A 319 -8.18 -2.18 -15.62
C PHE A 319 -9.69 -1.94 -15.67
N VAL A 320 -10.18 -0.82 -15.10
CA VAL A 320 -11.63 -0.59 -14.95
C VAL A 320 -12.10 0.64 -15.72
N THR A 321 -13.34 0.60 -16.17
CA THR A 321 -14.02 1.74 -16.79
C THR A 321 -14.32 2.83 -15.75
N PRO A 322 -14.63 4.08 -16.17
CA PRO A 322 -15.10 5.13 -15.25
C PRO A 322 -16.31 4.71 -14.41
N MET A 323 -17.24 3.92 -14.96
CA MET A 323 -18.37 3.39 -14.18
C MET A 323 -17.93 2.37 -13.14
N GLY A 324 -16.96 1.50 -13.47
CA GLY A 324 -16.33 0.60 -12.49
C GLY A 324 -15.67 1.40 -11.35
N ALA A 325 -14.99 2.51 -11.66
CA ALA A 325 -14.39 3.38 -10.66
C ALA A 325 -15.42 4.02 -9.71
N ILE A 326 -16.63 4.38 -10.19
CA ILE A 326 -17.72 4.86 -9.34
C ILE A 326 -18.13 3.78 -8.33
N TRP A 327 -18.35 2.53 -8.77
CA TRP A 327 -18.77 1.44 -7.87
C TRP A 327 -17.68 1.09 -6.86
N ILE A 328 -16.40 1.08 -7.28
CA ILE A 328 -15.26 0.88 -6.39
C ILE A 328 -15.21 2.01 -5.35
N GLY A 329 -15.43 3.27 -5.77
CA GLY A 329 -15.47 4.42 -4.90
C GLY A 329 -16.60 4.39 -3.88
N ILE A 330 -17.81 3.99 -4.27
CA ILE A 330 -18.94 3.79 -3.33
C ILE A 330 -18.56 2.77 -2.25
N GLY A 331 -18.05 1.60 -2.67
CA GLY A 331 -17.60 0.57 -1.73
C GLY A 331 -16.49 1.04 -0.81
N ALA A 332 -15.54 1.84 -1.34
CA ALA A 332 -14.45 2.44 -0.58
C ALA A 332 -14.91 3.49 0.46
N GLY A 333 -15.98 4.21 0.17
CA GLY A 333 -16.58 5.12 1.14
C GLY A 333 -17.36 4.40 2.23
N VAL A 334 -17.95 3.24 1.92
CA VAL A 334 -18.85 2.51 2.83
C VAL A 334 -18.09 1.50 3.69
N ILE A 335 -17.34 0.58 3.08
CA ILE A 335 -16.74 -0.56 3.78
C ILE A 335 -15.68 -0.12 4.81
N PRO A 336 -14.70 0.74 4.47
CA PRO A 336 -13.77 1.29 5.44
C PRO A 336 -14.44 2.15 6.51
N TRP A 337 -15.51 2.89 6.17
CA TRP A 337 -16.27 3.64 7.15
C TRP A 337 -16.80 2.74 8.27
N PHE A 338 -17.38 1.59 7.93
CA PHE A 338 -17.81 0.60 8.92
C PHE A 338 -16.63 0.03 9.71
N ALA A 339 -15.50 -0.22 9.07
CA ALA A 339 -14.30 -0.73 9.74
C ALA A 339 -13.79 0.26 10.81
N VAL A 340 -13.72 1.53 10.48
CA VAL A 340 -13.22 2.59 11.36
C VAL A 340 -14.21 2.93 12.47
N THR A 341 -15.52 3.03 12.15
CA THR A 341 -16.52 3.54 13.09
C THR A 341 -17.17 2.47 13.97
N HIS A 342 -17.20 1.20 13.54
CA HIS A 342 -17.86 0.11 14.25
C HIS A 342 -16.89 -1.02 14.63
N PHE A 343 -16.19 -1.63 13.68
CA PHE A 343 -15.36 -2.81 13.98
C PHE A 343 -14.16 -2.47 14.87
N LYS A 344 -13.51 -1.33 14.67
CA LYS A 344 -12.44 -0.87 15.54
C LYS A 344 -12.89 -0.80 17.00
N ASN A 345 -14.07 -0.21 17.27
CA ASN A 345 -14.62 -0.10 18.60
C ASN A 345 -15.06 -1.45 19.18
N LEU A 346 -15.68 -2.31 18.36
CA LEU A 346 -16.12 -3.64 18.75
C LEU A 346 -14.95 -4.54 19.14
N LEU A 347 -13.89 -4.54 18.37
CA LEU A 347 -12.70 -5.35 18.61
C LEU A 347 -11.73 -4.71 19.61
N GLY A 348 -11.84 -3.41 19.85
CA GLY A 348 -11.16 -2.67 20.89
C GLY A 348 -9.65 -2.52 20.69
N TYR A 349 -9.14 -2.61 19.46
CA TYR A 349 -7.75 -2.27 19.15
C TYR A 349 -7.59 -0.76 18.94
N ASP A 350 -6.42 -0.23 19.29
CA ASP A 350 -6.11 1.20 19.13
C ASP A 350 -5.22 1.40 17.89
N ASP A 351 -5.86 1.50 16.73
CA ASP A 351 -5.26 1.99 15.49
C ASP A 351 -5.39 3.51 15.48
N THR A 352 -4.30 4.22 15.73
CA THR A 352 -4.31 5.66 16.08
C THR A 352 -4.97 6.51 15.00
N LEU A 353 -4.63 6.28 13.73
CA LEU A 353 -5.05 7.08 12.58
C LEU A 353 -5.79 6.24 11.53
N ASP A 354 -6.40 5.14 11.95
CA ASP A 354 -7.24 4.27 11.13
C ASP A 354 -6.52 3.64 9.92
N ALA A 355 -5.19 3.44 10.04
CA ALA A 355 -4.36 2.90 8.98
C ALA A 355 -4.83 1.51 8.48
N PHE A 356 -5.19 0.59 9.39
CA PHE A 356 -5.78 -0.70 9.01
C PHE A 356 -7.14 -0.53 8.34
N GLY A 357 -8.02 0.30 8.93
CA GLY A 357 -9.37 0.51 8.40
C GLY A 357 -9.37 1.07 6.98
N VAL A 358 -8.50 2.04 6.71
CA VAL A 358 -8.40 2.70 5.40
C VAL A 358 -7.58 1.86 4.42
N HIS A 359 -6.34 1.46 4.79
CA HIS A 359 -5.44 0.77 3.86
C HIS A 359 -5.67 -0.74 3.81
N GLY A 360 -5.80 -1.41 4.96
CA GLY A 360 -6.03 -2.86 5.00
C GLY A 360 -7.39 -3.23 4.41
N VAL A 361 -8.47 -2.69 4.99
CA VAL A 361 -9.84 -3.00 4.55
C VAL A 361 -10.12 -2.40 3.17
N GLY A 362 -9.69 -1.15 2.92
CA GLY A 362 -9.84 -0.50 1.61
C GLY A 362 -9.06 -1.21 0.51
N GLY A 363 -7.83 -1.67 0.79
CA GLY A 363 -7.02 -2.46 -0.14
C GLY A 363 -7.61 -3.82 -0.46
N ILE A 364 -8.15 -4.53 0.55
CA ILE A 364 -8.88 -5.80 0.36
C ILE A 364 -10.09 -5.58 -0.55
N TRP A 365 -10.91 -4.55 -0.28
CA TRP A 365 -12.03 -4.21 -1.14
C TRP A 365 -11.56 -3.93 -2.57
N GLY A 366 -10.53 -3.09 -2.75
CA GLY A 366 -10.00 -2.74 -4.07
C GLY A 366 -9.50 -3.94 -4.86
N ALA A 367 -8.72 -4.83 -4.24
CA ALA A 367 -8.20 -6.02 -4.89
C ALA A 367 -9.31 -7.00 -5.31
N ILE A 368 -10.34 -7.19 -4.46
CA ILE A 368 -11.52 -8.00 -4.80
C ILE A 368 -12.33 -7.32 -5.92
N ALA A 369 -12.54 -6.01 -5.82
CA ALA A 369 -13.26 -5.23 -6.81
C ALA A 369 -12.56 -5.24 -8.18
N THR A 370 -11.22 -5.32 -8.22
CA THR A 370 -10.47 -5.55 -9.48
C THR A 370 -10.90 -6.86 -10.13
N GLY A 371 -11.04 -7.94 -9.36
CA GLY A 371 -11.55 -9.23 -9.85
C GLY A 371 -12.99 -9.19 -10.34
N ILE A 372 -13.78 -8.20 -9.91
CA ILE A 372 -15.17 -8.03 -10.33
C ILE A 372 -15.27 -7.15 -11.59
N PHE A 373 -14.60 -5.99 -11.60
CA PHE A 373 -14.83 -4.90 -12.56
C PHE A 373 -13.76 -4.78 -13.65
N ALA A 374 -12.66 -5.54 -13.60
CA ALA A 374 -11.60 -5.47 -14.61
C ALA A 374 -12.12 -5.86 -16.00
N THR A 375 -11.59 -5.20 -17.05
CA THR A 375 -11.92 -5.53 -18.45
C THR A 375 -10.75 -5.26 -19.39
N LYS A 376 -10.58 -6.19 -20.35
CA LYS A 376 -9.61 -6.08 -21.44
C LYS A 376 -9.88 -4.91 -22.38
N THR A 377 -11.11 -4.35 -22.38
CA THR A 377 -11.41 -3.15 -23.17
C THR A 377 -10.64 -1.93 -22.69
N VAL A 378 -10.26 -1.87 -21.41
CA VAL A 378 -9.42 -0.81 -20.83
C VAL A 378 -7.93 -1.17 -20.93
N ASN A 379 -7.58 -2.40 -20.60
CA ASN A 379 -6.20 -2.88 -20.68
C ASN A 379 -6.13 -4.29 -21.28
N PRO A 380 -5.78 -4.41 -22.56
CA PRO A 380 -5.68 -5.71 -23.23
C PRO A 380 -4.66 -6.68 -22.59
N ALA A 381 -3.64 -6.16 -21.89
CA ALA A 381 -2.66 -6.97 -21.15
C ALA A 381 -3.19 -7.52 -19.82
N GLY A 382 -4.36 -7.07 -19.38
CA GLY A 382 -5.05 -7.58 -18.20
C GLY A 382 -5.96 -8.78 -18.52
N ALA A 383 -6.98 -8.96 -17.68
CA ALA A 383 -8.00 -9.98 -17.82
C ALA A 383 -9.39 -9.39 -17.56
N ASP A 384 -10.42 -9.99 -18.14
CA ASP A 384 -11.80 -9.69 -17.81
C ASP A 384 -12.13 -10.22 -16.42
N GLY A 385 -12.95 -9.47 -15.67
CA GLY A 385 -13.42 -9.83 -14.35
C GLY A 385 -14.77 -10.56 -14.37
N LEU A 386 -15.34 -10.75 -13.18
CA LEU A 386 -16.60 -11.46 -12.98
C LEU A 386 -17.73 -10.88 -13.83
N LEU A 387 -17.90 -9.54 -13.88
CA LEU A 387 -18.96 -8.88 -14.65
C LEU A 387 -18.80 -8.99 -16.17
N TYR A 388 -17.62 -9.36 -16.62
CA TYR A 388 -17.30 -9.56 -18.03
C TYR A 388 -17.10 -11.06 -18.38
N GLY A 389 -17.66 -11.96 -17.53
CA GLY A 389 -17.76 -13.39 -17.81
C GLY A 389 -16.57 -14.24 -17.37
N ASN A 390 -15.62 -13.69 -16.59
CA ASN A 390 -14.47 -14.45 -16.09
C ASN A 390 -14.42 -14.50 -14.54
N PRO A 391 -15.14 -15.42 -13.90
CA PRO A 391 -15.11 -15.60 -12.44
C PRO A 391 -13.75 -16.10 -11.92
N ALA A 392 -12.90 -16.68 -12.78
CA ALA A 392 -11.60 -17.19 -12.36
C ALA A 392 -10.69 -16.07 -11.87
N LEU A 393 -10.75 -14.86 -12.48
CA LEU A 393 -9.97 -13.72 -12.01
C LEU A 393 -10.34 -13.33 -10.56
N LEU A 394 -11.64 -13.30 -10.24
CA LEU A 394 -12.06 -13.01 -8.87
C LEU A 394 -11.46 -13.98 -7.86
N TRP A 395 -11.44 -15.27 -8.20
CA TRP A 395 -10.84 -16.28 -7.33
C TRP A 395 -9.31 -16.12 -7.20
N ILE A 396 -8.62 -15.75 -8.28
CA ILE A 396 -7.19 -15.42 -8.26
C ILE A 396 -6.92 -14.24 -7.31
N GLN A 397 -7.71 -13.16 -7.43
CA GLN A 397 -7.60 -11.99 -6.55
C GLN A 397 -7.83 -12.36 -5.08
N VAL A 398 -8.85 -13.17 -4.78
CA VAL A 398 -9.11 -13.63 -3.41
C VAL A 398 -7.93 -14.42 -2.84
N LYS A 399 -7.32 -15.31 -3.62
CA LYS A 399 -6.11 -16.05 -3.19
C LYS A 399 -4.94 -15.11 -2.90
N ALA A 400 -4.67 -14.16 -3.78
CA ALA A 400 -3.61 -13.17 -3.60
C ALA A 400 -3.83 -12.33 -2.34
N VAL A 401 -5.06 -11.88 -2.10
CA VAL A 401 -5.47 -11.16 -0.88
C VAL A 401 -5.22 -12.00 0.37
N ILE A 402 -5.69 -13.24 0.41
CA ILE A 402 -5.54 -14.11 1.59
C ILE A 402 -4.07 -14.32 1.95
N ILE A 403 -3.23 -14.63 0.96
CA ILE A 403 -1.80 -14.87 1.19
C ILE A 403 -1.12 -13.60 1.72
N THR A 404 -1.37 -12.45 1.10
CA THR A 404 -0.77 -11.19 1.55
C THR A 404 -1.26 -10.80 2.95
N VAL A 405 -2.56 -10.95 3.23
CA VAL A 405 -3.14 -10.71 4.57
C VAL A 405 -2.43 -11.55 5.64
N VAL A 406 -2.34 -12.85 5.40
CA VAL A 406 -1.75 -13.78 6.37
C VAL A 406 -0.26 -13.50 6.54
N TYR A 407 0.47 -13.36 5.44
CA TYR A 407 1.91 -13.11 5.47
C TYR A 407 2.26 -11.81 6.20
N SER A 408 1.68 -10.70 5.75
CA SER A 408 1.98 -9.38 6.30
C SER A 408 1.61 -9.26 7.79
N PHE A 409 0.50 -9.87 8.18
CA PHE A 409 0.06 -9.87 9.58
C PHE A 409 0.97 -10.74 10.46
N VAL A 410 1.23 -11.98 10.06
CA VAL A 410 2.02 -12.94 10.87
C VAL A 410 3.48 -12.50 10.94
N VAL A 411 4.11 -12.21 9.80
CA VAL A 411 5.51 -11.78 9.77
C VAL A 411 5.65 -10.40 10.44
N GLY A 412 4.68 -9.50 10.27
CA GLY A 412 4.63 -8.23 11.00
C GLY A 412 4.65 -8.41 12.52
N ILE A 413 3.85 -9.34 13.08
CA ILE A 413 3.88 -9.67 14.51
C ILE A 413 5.25 -10.23 14.92
N VAL A 414 5.82 -11.14 14.14
CA VAL A 414 7.13 -11.75 14.45
C VAL A 414 8.21 -10.69 14.51
N LEU A 415 8.30 -9.81 13.51
CA LEU A 415 9.29 -8.72 13.47
C LEU A 415 9.08 -7.73 14.63
N LEU A 416 7.84 -7.31 14.90
CA LEU A 416 7.53 -6.43 16.03
C LEU A 416 7.98 -7.06 17.36
N LYS A 417 7.67 -8.33 17.58
CA LYS A 417 8.09 -9.03 18.80
C LYS A 417 9.60 -9.19 18.89
N ALA A 418 10.29 -9.47 17.78
CA ALA A 418 11.75 -9.54 17.75
C ALA A 418 12.39 -8.21 18.13
N VAL A 419 11.92 -7.10 17.57
CA VAL A 419 12.41 -5.76 17.92
C VAL A 419 12.05 -5.41 19.37
N ASP A 420 10.85 -5.78 19.85
CA ASP A 420 10.43 -5.52 21.24
C ASP A 420 11.33 -6.21 22.27
N ILE A 421 11.77 -7.44 21.99
CA ILE A 421 12.70 -8.19 22.88
C ILE A 421 14.05 -7.44 22.99
N VAL A 422 14.57 -6.90 21.89
CA VAL A 422 15.91 -6.30 21.83
C VAL A 422 15.90 -4.85 22.32
N MET A 423 14.92 -4.03 21.90
CA MET A 423 14.99 -2.58 22.06
C MET A 423 13.80 -1.99 22.83
N LYS A 424 12.76 -2.76 23.12
CA LYS A 424 11.45 -2.28 23.58
C LYS A 424 10.80 -1.32 22.58
N LEU A 425 9.70 -1.71 22.01
CA LEU A 425 8.99 -0.91 20.98
C LEU A 425 8.38 0.37 21.54
N ARG A 426 7.75 0.26 22.72
CA ARG A 426 6.96 1.35 23.28
C ARG A 426 7.79 2.28 24.15
N VAL A 427 7.52 3.57 24.04
CA VAL A 427 8.04 4.59 24.98
C VAL A 427 7.47 4.39 26.38
N SER A 428 8.11 4.98 27.39
CA SER A 428 7.59 4.97 28.76
C SER A 428 6.28 5.76 28.85
N GLU A 429 5.49 5.50 29.90
CA GLU A 429 4.26 6.25 30.14
C GLU A 429 4.52 7.75 30.35
N HIS A 430 5.66 8.10 30.92
CA HIS A 430 6.09 9.49 31.09
C HIS A 430 6.33 10.16 29.73
N GLU A 431 7.11 9.51 28.85
CA GLU A 431 7.39 10.03 27.51
C GLU A 431 6.12 10.19 26.66
N GLU A 432 5.19 9.22 26.72
CA GLU A 432 3.90 9.32 26.03
C GLU A 432 3.05 10.49 26.57
N ARG A 433 3.16 10.77 27.88
CA ARG A 433 2.46 11.88 28.54
C ARG A 433 3.06 13.23 28.18
N VAL A 434 4.39 13.35 28.17
CA VAL A 434 5.11 14.57 27.77
C VAL A 434 4.93 14.85 26.29
N GLY A 435 5.06 13.85 25.44
CA GLY A 435 5.00 13.94 23.98
C GLY A 435 6.33 13.58 23.32
N LEU A 436 6.23 12.98 22.13
CA LEU A 436 7.38 12.41 21.45
C LEU A 436 8.27 13.48 20.78
N ASP A 437 7.74 14.65 20.46
CA ASP A 437 8.52 15.75 19.91
C ASP A 437 9.67 16.14 20.86
N LEU A 438 9.35 16.33 22.13
CA LEU A 438 10.36 16.65 23.14
C LEU A 438 11.19 15.45 23.57
N THR A 439 10.55 14.30 23.83
CA THR A 439 11.23 13.16 24.45
C THR A 439 12.06 12.33 23.49
N GLN A 440 11.72 12.31 22.20
CA GLN A 440 12.45 11.56 21.20
C GLN A 440 13.31 12.43 20.28
N HIS A 441 12.97 13.75 20.13
CA HIS A 441 13.65 14.65 19.17
C HIS A 441 14.19 15.93 19.80
N ARG A 442 13.80 16.26 21.02
CA ARG A 442 14.18 17.50 21.74
C ARG A 442 13.76 18.79 21.02
N GLU A 443 12.65 18.72 20.31
CA GLU A 443 12.11 19.80 19.51
C GLU A 443 10.63 20.02 19.83
N ALA A 444 10.12 21.21 19.52
CA ALA A 444 8.70 21.54 19.63
C ALA A 444 8.19 22.08 18.29
N ALA A 445 7.06 21.56 17.82
CA ALA A 445 6.47 21.99 16.55
C ALA A 445 5.99 23.45 16.56
N TYR A 446 5.65 23.95 17.74
CA TYR A 446 5.06 25.29 17.92
C TYR A 446 5.73 26.01 19.08
N THR A 447 6.18 27.24 18.81
CA THR A 447 6.62 28.15 19.86
C THR A 447 5.39 28.80 20.48
N ILE A 448 5.16 28.58 21.77
CA ILE A 448 4.18 29.32 22.56
C ILE A 448 4.94 30.51 23.11
N ILE A 449 4.67 31.68 22.57
CA ILE A 449 5.13 32.94 23.16
C ILE A 449 4.00 33.36 24.11
N ASP A 450 4.30 33.33 25.43
CA ASP A 450 3.42 33.85 26.45
C ASP A 450 3.44 35.37 26.43
#